data_9776f0e4fad3f0287364426b7f67968a
#
_entry.id   9776f0e4fad3f0287364426b7f67968a
#
_cell.length_a   1.000
_cell.length_b   1.000
_cell.length_c   1.000
_cell.angle_alpha   90.00
_cell.angle_beta   90.00
_cell.angle_gamma   90.00
#
_symmetry.space_group_name_H-M   'P 1'
#
loop_
_entity.id
_entity.type
_entity.pdbx_description
1 polymer ?
#
loop_
_entity_poly.entity_id
_entity_poly.type
_entity_poly.pdbx_seq_one_letter_code
_entity_poly.pdbx_strand_id
1 'polypeptide(L)'
;FKTSRRALIMSQEFRLKDEGLVDRSKKISFKFNGKKYFGYEGDTLASALIANGVHLIGRSFKYHRPRGFYGAGVDDPYALVQLIRNNETIPNIKATEQELFEGLEAKSVNCWPNVNFDIGGINNFLRIFLPAGFYYKTFMWPKSFWYRIYEPFIRKAAGFGVVTHEHDKERYEHKYEYCDLLVTGSGPSGLASAYSAAKNGAKVILAEDKPRFGGSLLTSEVTIGNQTGKEWADKIVTELKEMPNVVVKNRSQIFGYYDHNMLVMSEKVSDHLPSTKKYHPNKRLWYIRAKEVLISSGSIERPIVFGNNDTPGVMLSSAAKEYLKVYGVLVG
;
A
#
# COMPACT_ATOMS: atom_id res chain seq x y z
N PHE A 1 4.86 -37.08 31.43
CA PHE A 1 5.03 -35.62 31.20
C PHE A 1 4.01 -35.17 30.17
N LYS A 2 2.86 -34.65 30.64
CA LYS A 2 1.84 -34.00 29.79
C LYS A 2 2.28 -32.56 29.56
N THR A 3 2.90 -32.30 28.41
CA THR A 3 3.16 -30.94 27.97
C THR A 3 1.84 -30.33 27.49
N SER A 4 1.25 -29.49 28.34
CA SER A 4 0.12 -28.63 27.98
C SER A 4 0.49 -27.83 26.73
N ARG A 5 -0.22 -28.05 25.62
CA ARG A 5 -0.25 -27.13 24.48
C ARG A 5 -0.95 -25.85 24.95
N ARG A 6 -0.21 -24.95 25.59
CA ARG A 6 -0.63 -23.56 25.72
C ARG A 6 -0.81 -23.05 24.29
N ALA A 7 -2.04 -22.72 23.93
CA ALA A 7 -2.30 -21.91 22.76
C ALA A 7 -1.36 -20.70 22.85
N LEU A 8 -0.41 -20.58 21.93
CA LEU A 8 0.41 -19.38 21.80
C LEU A 8 -0.58 -18.25 21.55
N ILE A 9 -0.86 -17.46 22.56
CA ILE A 9 -1.45 -16.15 22.39
C ILE A 9 -0.40 -15.38 21.60
N MET A 10 -0.64 -15.19 20.30
CA MET A 10 0.25 -14.42 19.45
C MET A 10 0.23 -12.99 20.00
N SER A 11 1.25 -12.62 20.74
CA SER A 11 1.47 -11.25 21.20
C SER A 11 2.00 -10.46 20.00
N GLN A 12 1.50 -9.25 19.79
CA GLN A 12 2.12 -8.32 18.84
C GLN A 12 3.35 -7.71 19.54
N GLU A 13 4.47 -8.42 19.46
CA GLU A 13 5.71 -8.10 20.16
C GLU A 13 6.24 -6.71 19.84
N PHE A 14 6.03 -6.27 18.59
CA PHE A 14 6.49 -4.96 18.12
C PHE A 14 5.41 -3.87 18.17
N ARG A 15 4.26 -4.11 18.80
CA ARG A 15 3.20 -3.12 18.94
C ARG A 15 3.34 -2.33 20.25
N LEU A 16 3.52 -1.03 20.16
CA LEU A 16 3.48 -0.12 21.31
C LEU A 16 2.07 -0.01 21.89
N LYS A 17 1.97 0.09 23.22
CA LYS A 17 0.67 0.13 23.92
C LYS A 17 -0.09 1.44 23.71
N ASP A 18 0.62 2.56 23.72
CA ASP A 18 0.03 3.90 23.82
C ASP A 18 0.25 4.78 22.59
N GLU A 19 0.85 4.23 21.52
CA GLU A 19 1.14 4.95 20.28
C GLU A 19 0.32 4.43 19.10
N GLY A 20 0.16 5.28 18.06
CA GLY A 20 -0.53 4.96 16.82
C GLY A 20 -1.99 5.41 16.79
N LEU A 21 -2.54 5.41 15.56
CA LEU A 21 -3.89 5.87 15.26
C LEU A 21 -4.84 4.72 14.87
N VAL A 22 -4.42 3.47 15.10
CA VAL A 22 -5.24 2.28 14.82
C VAL A 22 -6.32 2.10 15.90
N ASP A 23 -7.49 1.62 15.50
CA ASP A 23 -8.58 1.34 16.44
C ASP A 23 -8.37 -0.02 17.14
N ARG A 24 -7.81 0.01 18.32
CA ARG A 24 -7.48 -1.21 19.10
C ARG A 24 -8.71 -1.93 19.67
N SER A 25 -9.86 -1.29 19.67
CA SER A 25 -11.11 -1.93 20.09
C SER A 25 -11.59 -2.94 19.04
N LYS A 26 -11.15 -2.79 17.80
CA LYS A 26 -11.54 -3.61 16.65
C LYS A 26 -10.39 -4.49 16.17
N LYS A 27 -10.30 -5.66 16.79
CA LYS A 27 -9.31 -6.67 16.42
C LYS A 27 -9.72 -7.36 15.10
N ILE A 28 -8.77 -7.50 14.19
CA ILE A 28 -8.95 -8.10 12.86
C ILE A 28 -8.04 -9.34 12.75
N SER A 29 -8.62 -10.46 12.32
CA SER A 29 -7.88 -11.70 12.07
C SER A 29 -7.58 -11.86 10.58
N PHE A 30 -6.34 -12.25 10.24
CA PHE A 30 -5.92 -12.46 8.87
C PHE A 30 -4.92 -13.63 8.75
N LYS A 31 -4.63 -14.05 7.51
CA LYS A 31 -3.65 -15.09 7.23
C LYS A 31 -2.53 -14.57 6.33
N PHE A 32 -1.31 -14.95 6.65
CA PHE A 32 -0.16 -14.73 5.79
C PHE A 32 0.67 -16.02 5.69
N ASN A 33 0.94 -16.48 4.46
CA ASN A 33 1.61 -17.76 4.19
C ASN A 33 0.98 -18.95 4.93
N GLY A 34 -0.36 -18.97 5.03
CA GLY A 34 -1.13 -20.02 5.72
C GLY A 34 -1.14 -19.92 7.25
N LYS A 35 -0.36 -19.02 7.87
CA LYS A 35 -0.34 -18.80 9.32
C LYS A 35 -1.32 -17.69 9.69
N LYS A 36 -2.06 -17.88 10.80
CA LYS A 36 -2.99 -16.86 11.32
C LYS A 36 -2.24 -15.81 12.11
N TYR A 37 -2.64 -14.57 11.93
CA TYR A 37 -2.17 -13.39 12.64
C TYR A 37 -3.37 -12.51 13.01
N PHE A 38 -3.13 -11.46 13.79
CA PHE A 38 -4.12 -10.42 14.01
C PHE A 38 -3.50 -9.02 13.92
N GLY A 39 -4.34 -8.05 13.62
CA GLY A 39 -4.05 -6.62 13.65
C GLY A 39 -5.27 -5.88 14.15
N TYR A 40 -5.36 -4.60 13.84
CA TYR A 40 -6.45 -3.72 14.25
C TYR A 40 -7.01 -2.95 13.06
N GLU A 41 -8.24 -2.45 13.19
CA GLU A 41 -8.80 -1.57 12.17
C GLU A 41 -7.93 -0.32 12.00
N GLY A 42 -7.60 -0.02 10.75
CA GLY A 42 -6.68 1.05 10.38
C GLY A 42 -5.23 0.62 10.21
N ASP A 43 -4.88 -0.65 10.45
CA ASP A 43 -3.61 -1.22 10.03
C ASP A 43 -3.58 -1.43 8.51
N THR A 44 -2.38 -1.38 7.93
CA THR A 44 -2.09 -2.03 6.65
C THR A 44 -1.64 -3.47 6.89
N LEU A 45 -1.65 -4.31 5.85
CA LEU A 45 -1.06 -5.66 5.94
C LEU A 45 0.40 -5.59 6.40
N ALA A 46 1.17 -4.61 5.91
CA ALA A 46 2.57 -4.40 6.31
C ALA A 46 2.70 -4.07 7.80
N SER A 47 1.97 -3.06 8.30
CA SER A 47 2.06 -2.67 9.72
C SER A 47 1.63 -3.80 10.66
N ALA A 48 0.58 -4.55 10.29
CA ALA A 48 0.14 -5.70 11.07
C ALA A 48 1.17 -6.84 11.06
N LEU A 49 1.84 -7.10 9.93
CA LEU A 49 2.89 -8.12 9.83
C LEU A 49 4.11 -7.74 10.67
N ILE A 50 4.61 -6.50 10.58
CA ILE A 50 5.73 -6.02 11.39
C ILE A 50 5.37 -6.11 12.88
N ALA A 51 4.17 -5.68 13.28
CA ALA A 51 3.70 -5.78 14.66
C ALA A 51 3.74 -7.21 15.22
N ASN A 52 3.53 -8.20 14.35
CA ASN A 52 3.61 -9.64 14.69
C ASN A 52 5.03 -10.25 14.47
N GLY A 53 6.07 -9.44 14.26
CA GLY A 53 7.44 -9.91 14.08
C GLY A 53 7.73 -10.55 12.73
N VAL A 54 6.95 -10.28 11.71
CA VAL A 54 7.18 -10.75 10.34
C VAL A 54 7.92 -9.67 9.57
N HIS A 55 9.22 -9.82 9.40
CA HIS A 55 10.09 -8.87 8.70
C HIS A 55 10.49 -9.32 7.29
N LEU A 56 10.31 -10.60 6.96
CA LEU A 56 10.58 -11.17 5.64
C LEU A 56 9.28 -11.33 4.87
N ILE A 57 9.03 -10.43 3.90
CA ILE A 57 7.77 -10.38 3.15
C ILE A 57 7.84 -11.18 1.84
N GLY A 58 8.98 -11.21 1.18
CA GLY A 58 9.15 -11.85 -0.12
C GLY A 58 10.62 -11.96 -0.51
N ARG A 59 10.88 -12.20 -1.79
CA ARG A 59 12.23 -12.24 -2.34
C ARG A 59 12.33 -11.45 -3.63
N SER A 60 13.55 -11.13 -4.09
CA SER A 60 13.73 -10.46 -5.38
C SER A 60 13.55 -11.46 -6.52
N PHE A 61 12.91 -11.01 -7.59
CA PHE A 61 12.51 -11.87 -8.72
C PHE A 61 13.68 -12.50 -9.52
N LYS A 62 14.89 -11.94 -9.42
CA LYS A 62 16.05 -12.39 -10.20
C LYS A 62 17.03 -13.22 -9.35
N TYR A 63 17.48 -12.64 -8.25
CA TYR A 63 18.48 -13.25 -7.39
C TYR A 63 17.89 -13.92 -6.14
N HIS A 64 16.59 -13.83 -5.96
CA HIS A 64 15.88 -14.35 -4.80
C HIS A 64 16.47 -13.90 -3.45
N ARG A 65 17.00 -12.67 -3.43
CA ARG A 65 17.50 -12.07 -2.18
C ARG A 65 16.33 -11.76 -1.26
N PRO A 66 16.49 -11.92 0.06
CA PRO A 66 15.44 -11.60 1.02
C PRO A 66 14.98 -10.14 0.88
N ARG A 67 13.68 -9.89 1.03
CA ARG A 67 13.04 -8.57 0.99
C ARG A 67 12.19 -8.36 2.23
N GLY A 68 12.38 -7.21 2.86
CA GLY A 68 11.54 -6.72 3.95
C GLY A 68 10.67 -5.55 3.53
N PHE A 69 10.27 -4.73 4.48
CA PHE A 69 9.55 -3.49 4.28
C PHE A 69 10.55 -2.33 4.21
N TYR A 70 10.56 -1.61 3.11
CA TYR A 70 11.47 -0.50 2.87
C TYR A 70 10.77 0.85 3.04
N GLY A 71 9.54 0.96 2.56
CA GLY A 71 8.64 2.09 2.68
C GLY A 71 7.42 1.76 3.54
N ALA A 72 6.53 2.74 3.72
CA ALA A 72 5.25 2.55 4.43
C ALA A 72 4.01 2.80 3.54
N GLY A 73 4.21 3.07 2.26
CA GLY A 73 3.16 3.37 1.28
C GLY A 73 3.58 3.00 -0.14
N VAL A 74 3.25 3.86 -1.09
CA VAL A 74 3.58 3.70 -2.52
C VAL A 74 5.09 3.66 -2.81
N ASP A 75 5.88 4.22 -1.91
CA ASP A 75 7.34 4.29 -1.94
C ASP A 75 8.03 2.94 -1.68
N ASP A 76 7.30 1.94 -1.17
CA ASP A 76 7.86 0.60 -0.97
C ASP A 76 8.04 -0.15 -2.30
N PRO A 77 9.28 -0.55 -2.68
CA PRO A 77 9.54 -1.28 -3.92
C PRO A 77 9.48 -2.81 -3.76
N TYR A 78 9.37 -3.34 -2.54
CA TYR A 78 9.65 -4.75 -2.24
C TYR A 78 8.49 -5.53 -1.65
N ALA A 79 7.58 -4.88 -0.93
CA ALA A 79 6.53 -5.53 -0.16
C ALA A 79 5.35 -6.02 -1.03
N LEU A 80 5.67 -6.75 -2.11
CA LEU A 80 4.68 -7.34 -3.00
C LEU A 80 4.18 -8.67 -2.44
N VAL A 81 2.87 -8.85 -2.47
CA VAL A 81 2.19 -10.08 -2.04
C VAL A 81 1.13 -10.50 -3.06
N GLN A 82 0.75 -11.75 -3.04
CA GLN A 82 -0.46 -12.23 -3.68
C GLN A 82 -1.59 -12.21 -2.67
N LEU A 83 -2.61 -11.41 -2.92
CA LEU A 83 -3.83 -11.37 -2.13
C LEU A 83 -4.79 -12.47 -2.62
N ILE A 84 -5.46 -13.13 -1.68
CA ILE A 84 -6.51 -14.11 -1.95
C ILE A 84 -7.81 -13.56 -1.36
N ARG A 85 -8.81 -13.34 -2.22
CA ARG A 85 -10.11 -12.79 -1.84
C ARG A 85 -11.21 -13.55 -2.56
N ASN A 86 -12.18 -14.11 -1.82
CA ASN A 86 -13.31 -14.84 -2.40
C ASN A 86 -12.92 -15.93 -3.43
N ASN A 87 -11.82 -16.65 -3.19
CA ASN A 87 -11.18 -17.61 -4.09
C ASN A 87 -10.55 -17.00 -5.36
N GLU A 88 -10.55 -15.70 -5.48
CA GLU A 88 -9.81 -14.98 -6.52
C GLU A 88 -8.42 -14.61 -6.04
N THR A 89 -7.47 -14.61 -6.95
CA THR A 89 -6.09 -14.21 -6.66
C THR A 89 -5.78 -12.89 -7.33
N ILE A 90 -5.34 -11.91 -6.52
CA ILE A 90 -4.92 -10.59 -7.00
C ILE A 90 -3.41 -10.51 -6.85
N PRO A 91 -2.65 -10.51 -7.96
CA PRO A 91 -1.21 -10.58 -7.91
C PRO A 91 -0.55 -9.24 -7.60
N ASN A 92 0.63 -9.33 -7.00
CA ASN A 92 1.59 -8.22 -6.88
C ASN A 92 1.02 -6.95 -6.22
N ILE A 93 0.18 -7.15 -5.19
CA ILE A 93 -0.35 -6.05 -4.37
C ILE A 93 0.72 -5.62 -3.37
N LYS A 94 0.87 -4.32 -3.16
CA LYS A 94 1.75 -3.79 -2.12
C LYS A 94 1.11 -3.97 -0.74
N ALA A 95 1.77 -4.71 0.13
CA ALA A 95 1.30 -4.92 1.50
C ALA A 95 1.23 -3.60 2.31
N THR A 96 2.02 -2.60 1.94
CA THR A 96 2.05 -1.27 2.54
C THR A 96 0.82 -0.42 2.19
N GLU A 97 0.13 -0.72 1.09
CA GLU A 97 -1.08 -0.02 0.65
C GLU A 97 -2.36 -0.81 0.90
N GLN A 98 -2.23 -2.10 1.21
CA GLN A 98 -3.38 -2.95 1.48
C GLN A 98 -3.86 -2.75 2.90
N GLU A 99 -5.02 -2.10 3.08
CA GLU A 99 -5.66 -2.02 4.39
C GLU A 99 -6.08 -3.40 4.87
N LEU A 100 -5.95 -3.62 6.18
CA LEU A 100 -6.30 -4.86 6.82
C LEU A 100 -7.83 -4.97 6.97
N PHE A 101 -8.39 -6.13 6.60
CA PHE A 101 -9.79 -6.46 6.81
C PHE A 101 -9.95 -7.89 7.34
N GLU A 102 -11.07 -8.19 7.97
CA GLU A 102 -11.33 -9.50 8.57
C GLU A 102 -11.32 -10.61 7.51
N GLY A 103 -10.52 -11.65 7.78
CA GLY A 103 -10.37 -12.78 6.88
C GLY A 103 -9.43 -12.57 5.68
N LEU A 104 -8.71 -11.44 5.61
CA LEU A 104 -7.69 -11.21 4.58
C LEU A 104 -6.71 -12.39 4.54
N GLU A 105 -6.44 -12.91 3.36
CA GLU A 105 -5.43 -13.93 3.13
C GLU A 105 -4.42 -13.45 2.07
N ALA A 106 -3.13 -13.52 2.41
CA ALA A 106 -2.05 -13.14 1.50
C ALA A 106 -0.89 -14.14 1.53
N LYS A 107 -0.13 -14.18 0.44
CA LYS A 107 1.07 -15.02 0.29
C LYS A 107 2.23 -14.21 -0.24
N SER A 108 3.43 -14.56 0.21
CA SER A 108 4.68 -14.08 -0.37
C SER A 108 4.79 -14.45 -1.85
N VAL A 109 5.44 -13.60 -2.61
CA VAL A 109 5.77 -13.85 -4.02
C VAL A 109 7.29 -13.98 -4.21
N ASN A 110 7.70 -14.38 -5.41
CA ASN A 110 9.11 -14.55 -5.80
C ASN A 110 9.90 -15.56 -4.93
N CYS A 111 9.25 -16.61 -4.47
CA CYS A 111 9.88 -17.66 -3.68
C CYS A 111 9.28 -19.05 -3.99
N TRP A 112 10.09 -20.11 -3.87
CA TRP A 112 9.65 -21.49 -4.02
C TRP A 112 10.57 -22.43 -3.24
N PRO A 113 10.05 -23.37 -2.41
CA PRO A 113 8.64 -23.59 -2.07
C PRO A 113 8.02 -22.56 -1.10
N ASN A 114 8.83 -21.81 -0.35
CA ASN A 114 8.34 -20.77 0.57
C ASN A 114 9.41 -19.68 0.80
N VAL A 115 9.01 -18.58 1.44
CA VAL A 115 9.86 -17.41 1.62
C VAL A 115 11.07 -17.65 2.54
N ASN A 116 10.96 -18.56 3.51
CA ASN A 116 12.05 -18.89 4.44
C ASN A 116 13.07 -19.86 3.83
N PHE A 117 12.58 -20.83 3.06
CA PHE A 117 13.41 -21.78 2.33
C PHE A 117 13.07 -21.67 0.84
N ASP A 118 13.94 -20.99 0.11
CA ASP A 118 13.74 -20.70 -1.31
C ASP A 118 14.90 -21.25 -2.15
N ILE A 119 14.59 -22.22 -2.99
CA ILE A 119 15.56 -22.86 -3.89
C ILE A 119 16.10 -21.87 -4.91
N GLY A 120 15.30 -20.90 -5.35
CA GLY A 120 15.72 -19.83 -6.25
C GLY A 120 16.86 -18.97 -5.70
N GLY A 121 17.12 -19.01 -4.39
CA GLY A 121 18.26 -18.35 -3.76
C GLY A 121 19.63 -18.77 -4.31
N ILE A 122 19.73 -19.92 -5.01
CA ILE A 122 20.94 -20.35 -5.71
C ILE A 122 21.37 -19.32 -6.78
N ASN A 123 20.42 -18.58 -7.36
CA ASN A 123 20.71 -17.53 -8.34
C ASN A 123 21.62 -16.43 -7.79
N ASN A 124 21.61 -16.21 -6.47
CA ASN A 124 22.49 -15.21 -5.86
C ASN A 124 23.98 -15.67 -5.91
N PHE A 125 24.25 -16.95 -5.86
CA PHE A 125 25.60 -17.48 -6.06
C PHE A 125 26.01 -17.43 -7.54
N LEU A 126 25.06 -17.65 -8.44
CA LEU A 126 25.26 -17.60 -9.88
C LEU A 126 25.20 -16.17 -10.47
N ARG A 127 25.20 -15.14 -9.65
CA ARG A 127 25.04 -13.73 -10.05
C ARG A 127 26.02 -13.25 -11.12
N ILE A 128 27.23 -13.81 -11.17
CA ILE A 128 28.26 -13.47 -12.16
C ILE A 128 27.78 -13.83 -13.57
N PHE A 129 27.02 -14.94 -13.72
CA PHE A 129 26.45 -15.39 -14.98
C PHE A 129 25.12 -14.71 -15.33
N LEU A 130 24.56 -13.96 -14.40
CA LEU A 130 23.26 -13.28 -14.53
C LEU A 130 23.40 -11.75 -14.46
N PRO A 131 24.25 -11.11 -15.30
CA PRO A 131 24.36 -9.65 -15.31
C PRO A 131 23.05 -8.99 -15.74
N ALA A 132 22.97 -7.66 -15.67
CA ALA A 132 21.84 -6.91 -16.20
C ALA A 132 21.62 -7.21 -17.68
N GLY A 133 20.38 -7.50 -18.07
CA GLY A 133 20.04 -7.84 -19.46
C GLY A 133 20.52 -9.23 -19.93
N PHE A 134 20.91 -10.13 -19.02
CA PHE A 134 21.38 -11.47 -19.40
C PHE A 134 20.42 -12.20 -20.32
N TYR A 135 19.11 -12.05 -20.14
CA TYR A 135 18.10 -12.73 -20.96
C TYR A 135 18.05 -12.21 -22.40
N TYR A 136 18.46 -10.99 -22.70
CA TYR A 136 18.62 -10.49 -24.06
C TYR A 136 19.82 -11.10 -24.78
N LYS A 137 20.82 -11.57 -24.06
CA LYS A 137 22.04 -12.18 -24.62
C LYS A 137 21.98 -13.70 -24.66
N THR A 138 21.39 -14.31 -23.63
CA THR A 138 21.44 -15.78 -23.43
C THR A 138 20.30 -16.49 -24.17
N PHE A 139 19.11 -15.87 -24.24
CA PHE A 139 17.90 -16.51 -24.78
C PHE A 139 17.47 -15.95 -26.14
N MET A 140 18.44 -15.50 -26.95
CA MET A 140 18.19 -14.90 -28.26
C MET A 140 18.03 -15.91 -29.39
N TRP A 141 18.51 -17.13 -29.21
CA TRP A 141 18.50 -18.15 -30.25
C TRP A 141 18.04 -19.51 -29.73
N PRO A 142 17.15 -20.23 -30.46
CA PRO A 142 16.39 -19.76 -31.63
C PRO A 142 15.29 -18.75 -31.21
N LYS A 143 15.06 -17.73 -32.02
CA LYS A 143 14.06 -16.65 -31.74
C LYS A 143 12.64 -17.20 -31.51
N SER A 144 12.27 -18.29 -32.23
CA SER A 144 10.96 -18.95 -32.11
C SER A 144 10.69 -19.53 -30.72
N PHE A 145 11.74 -19.75 -29.90
CA PHE A 145 11.62 -20.33 -28.57
C PHE A 145 11.28 -19.29 -27.51
N TRP A 146 11.41 -17.99 -27.83
CA TRP A 146 11.17 -16.94 -26.85
C TRP A 146 9.82 -17.08 -26.16
N TYR A 147 8.72 -17.01 -26.92
CA TYR A 147 7.37 -17.07 -26.34
C TYR A 147 6.94 -18.45 -25.87
N ARG A 148 7.50 -19.52 -26.41
CA ARG A 148 7.07 -20.89 -26.10
C ARG A 148 7.84 -21.54 -24.96
N ILE A 149 9.09 -21.14 -24.75
CA ILE A 149 9.99 -21.81 -23.81
C ILE A 149 10.63 -20.80 -22.85
N TYR A 150 11.37 -19.82 -23.35
CA TYR A 150 12.23 -18.99 -22.51
C TYR A 150 11.42 -18.05 -21.62
N GLU A 151 10.47 -17.28 -22.17
CA GLU A 151 9.64 -16.37 -21.40
C GLU A 151 8.80 -17.08 -20.32
N PRO A 152 8.04 -18.16 -20.64
CA PRO A 152 7.28 -18.88 -19.62
C PRO A 152 8.18 -19.47 -18.51
N PHE A 153 9.35 -19.98 -18.84
CA PHE A 153 10.30 -20.47 -17.86
C PHE A 153 10.83 -19.34 -16.97
N ILE A 154 11.28 -18.22 -17.56
CA ILE A 154 11.81 -17.06 -16.83
C ILE A 154 10.73 -16.48 -15.92
N ARG A 155 9.51 -16.30 -16.42
CA ARG A 155 8.38 -15.80 -15.65
C ARG A 155 8.04 -16.70 -14.46
N LYS A 156 7.99 -18.02 -14.68
CA LYS A 156 7.77 -19.01 -13.61
C LYS A 156 8.90 -18.99 -12.59
N ALA A 157 10.15 -18.93 -13.05
CA ALA A 157 11.33 -18.84 -12.17
C ALA A 157 11.34 -17.53 -11.36
N ALA A 158 10.88 -16.42 -11.94
CA ALA A 158 10.74 -15.15 -11.23
C ALA A 158 9.73 -15.21 -10.09
N GLY A 159 8.72 -16.08 -10.18
CA GLY A 159 7.77 -16.35 -9.09
C GLY A 159 6.83 -15.19 -8.75
N PHE A 160 6.49 -14.34 -9.72
CA PHE A 160 5.47 -13.31 -9.54
C PHE A 160 4.10 -13.93 -9.24
N GLY A 161 3.23 -13.14 -8.63
CA GLY A 161 1.86 -13.53 -8.36
C GLY A 161 1.10 -13.89 -9.64
N VAL A 162 0.10 -14.76 -9.51
CA VAL A 162 -0.71 -15.27 -10.62
C VAL A 162 -2.13 -14.72 -10.50
N VAL A 163 -2.64 -14.18 -11.61
CA VAL A 163 -4.04 -13.75 -11.69
C VAL A 163 -4.96 -14.97 -11.74
N THR A 164 -6.13 -14.85 -11.15
CA THR A 164 -7.18 -15.88 -11.28
C THR A 164 -7.67 -15.99 -12.73
N HIS A 165 -8.11 -17.19 -13.11
CA HIS A 165 -8.82 -17.42 -14.38
C HIS A 165 -10.35 -17.34 -14.21
N GLU A 166 -10.83 -17.15 -12.99
CA GLU A 166 -12.24 -16.97 -12.70
C GLU A 166 -12.72 -15.59 -13.21
N HIS A 167 -14.01 -15.53 -13.50
CA HIS A 167 -14.65 -14.27 -13.91
C HIS A 167 -14.67 -13.30 -12.71
N ASP A 168 -14.25 -12.08 -12.93
CA ASP A 168 -14.31 -11.00 -11.92
C ASP A 168 -15.79 -10.68 -11.61
N LYS A 169 -16.19 -10.87 -10.35
CA LYS A 169 -17.55 -10.65 -9.85
C LYS A 169 -17.75 -9.26 -9.24
N GLU A 170 -16.68 -8.50 -9.16
CA GLU A 170 -16.72 -7.15 -8.58
C GLU A 170 -17.42 -6.16 -9.52
N ARG A 171 -17.95 -5.12 -8.94
CA ARG A 171 -18.58 -4.02 -9.69
C ARG A 171 -17.67 -2.81 -9.71
N TYR A 172 -17.65 -2.16 -10.85
CA TYR A 172 -16.91 -0.92 -11.06
C TYR A 172 -17.85 0.15 -11.58
N GLU A 173 -17.63 1.39 -11.14
CA GLU A 173 -18.44 2.53 -11.57
C GLU A 173 -17.58 3.59 -12.23
N HIS A 174 -18.17 4.32 -13.18
CA HIS A 174 -17.59 5.52 -13.77
C HIS A 174 -18.41 6.72 -13.36
N LYS A 175 -17.74 7.82 -12.97
CA LYS A 175 -18.37 9.10 -12.64
C LYS A 175 -17.68 10.25 -13.35
N TYR A 176 -18.46 11.26 -13.68
CA TYR A 176 -17.99 12.49 -14.28
C TYR A 176 -18.30 13.63 -13.32
N GLU A 177 -17.34 14.50 -13.11
CA GLU A 177 -17.48 15.63 -12.18
C GLU A 177 -16.74 16.86 -12.72
N TYR A 178 -17.18 18.00 -12.21
CA TYR A 178 -16.60 19.31 -12.50
C TYR A 178 -16.30 20.04 -11.19
N CYS A 179 -15.17 20.77 -11.12
CA CYS A 179 -14.83 21.63 -10.00
C CYS A 179 -14.07 22.88 -10.46
N ASP A 180 -14.07 23.90 -9.62
CA ASP A 180 -13.23 25.08 -9.83
C ASP A 180 -11.78 24.75 -9.45
N LEU A 181 -11.57 24.04 -8.34
CA LEU A 181 -10.27 23.61 -7.87
C LEU A 181 -10.25 22.12 -7.50
N LEU A 182 -9.35 21.36 -8.12
CA LEU A 182 -9.00 20.02 -7.69
C LEU A 182 -7.70 20.07 -6.90
N VAL A 183 -7.74 19.61 -5.65
CA VAL A 183 -6.56 19.50 -4.78
C VAL A 183 -6.19 18.03 -4.63
N THR A 184 -4.95 17.66 -4.99
CA THR A 184 -4.41 16.33 -4.83
C THR A 184 -3.44 16.26 -3.67
N GLY A 185 -3.80 15.50 -2.65
CA GLY A 185 -3.08 15.38 -1.38
C GLY A 185 -3.65 16.26 -0.27
N SER A 186 -3.85 15.67 0.89
CA SER A 186 -4.42 16.30 2.09
C SER A 186 -3.38 16.64 3.16
N GLY A 187 -2.13 16.86 2.75
CA GLY A 187 -1.10 17.39 3.62
C GLY A 187 -1.40 18.85 4.03
N PRO A 188 -0.51 19.49 4.82
CA PRO A 188 -0.77 20.85 5.33
C PRO A 188 -1.10 21.86 4.23
N SER A 189 -0.37 21.83 3.11
CA SER A 189 -0.61 22.75 1.98
C SER A 189 -1.93 22.46 1.28
N GLY A 190 -2.26 21.18 1.05
CA GLY A 190 -3.52 20.79 0.40
C GLY A 190 -4.74 21.17 1.23
N LEU A 191 -4.72 20.89 2.54
CA LEU A 191 -5.80 21.25 3.46
C LEU A 191 -6.01 22.76 3.56
N ALA A 192 -4.91 23.53 3.73
CA ALA A 192 -4.99 24.97 3.83
C ALA A 192 -5.55 25.62 2.54
N SER A 193 -5.10 25.13 1.38
CA SER A 193 -5.54 25.65 0.09
C SER A 193 -7.00 25.28 -0.22
N ALA A 194 -7.38 24.02 0.02
CA ALA A 194 -8.77 23.58 -0.15
C ALA A 194 -9.72 24.41 0.72
N TYR A 195 -9.35 24.62 1.97
CA TYR A 195 -10.12 25.40 2.93
C TYR A 195 -10.27 26.86 2.51
N SER A 196 -9.18 27.50 2.12
CA SER A 196 -9.20 28.88 1.65
C SER A 196 -10.07 29.05 0.39
N ALA A 197 -9.89 28.17 -0.60
CA ALA A 197 -10.67 28.23 -1.83
C ALA A 197 -12.18 28.00 -1.57
N ALA A 198 -12.50 27.00 -0.74
CA ALA A 198 -13.88 26.68 -0.40
C ALA A 198 -14.59 27.83 0.34
N LYS A 199 -13.91 28.48 1.28
CA LYS A 199 -14.44 29.66 1.97
C LYS A 199 -14.71 30.87 1.06
N ASN A 200 -13.97 30.95 -0.04
CA ASN A 200 -14.20 31.98 -1.06
C ASN A 200 -15.20 31.53 -2.16
N GLY A 201 -15.96 30.46 -1.92
CA GLY A 201 -17.08 30.05 -2.76
C GLY A 201 -16.68 29.13 -3.94
N ALA A 202 -15.44 28.76 -4.08
CA ALA A 202 -15.03 27.83 -5.13
C ALA A 202 -15.61 26.41 -4.88
N LYS A 203 -16.01 25.71 -5.95
CA LYS A 203 -16.34 24.29 -5.90
C LYS A 203 -15.04 23.49 -5.85
N VAL A 204 -14.75 22.85 -4.71
CA VAL A 204 -13.49 22.16 -4.44
C VAL A 204 -13.67 20.65 -4.37
N ILE A 205 -12.78 19.91 -5.01
CA ILE A 205 -12.59 18.48 -4.77
C ILE A 205 -11.23 18.29 -4.12
N LEU A 206 -11.20 17.70 -2.91
CA LEU A 206 -9.98 17.29 -2.22
C LEU A 206 -9.85 15.77 -2.31
N ALA A 207 -8.80 15.29 -2.94
CA ALA A 207 -8.47 13.88 -3.10
C ALA A 207 -7.24 13.49 -2.28
N GLU A 208 -7.34 12.39 -1.51
CA GLU A 208 -6.28 11.79 -0.73
C GLU A 208 -6.17 10.30 -1.03
N ASP A 209 -5.00 9.80 -1.35
CA ASP A 209 -4.77 8.39 -1.68
C ASP A 209 -4.82 7.47 -0.45
N LYS A 210 -4.44 7.98 0.71
CA LYS A 210 -4.46 7.25 1.98
C LYS A 210 -5.86 7.25 2.63
N PRO A 211 -6.12 6.32 3.56
CA PRO A 211 -7.38 6.32 4.32
C PRO A 211 -7.51 7.49 5.29
N ARG A 212 -6.39 8.08 5.75
CA ARG A 212 -6.34 9.20 6.70
C ARG A 212 -5.89 10.47 6.02
N PHE A 213 -6.54 11.58 6.38
CA PHE A 213 -6.14 12.91 5.97
C PHE A 213 -5.05 13.47 6.89
N GLY A 214 -4.28 14.45 6.40
CA GLY A 214 -3.27 15.16 7.18
C GLY A 214 -1.84 15.00 6.65
N GLY A 215 -1.55 13.95 5.88
CA GLY A 215 -0.21 13.73 5.31
C GLY A 215 0.88 13.76 6.39
N SER A 216 1.91 14.60 6.21
CA SER A 216 3.03 14.73 7.15
C SER A 216 2.64 15.24 8.55
N LEU A 217 1.47 15.86 8.72
CA LEU A 217 0.97 16.29 10.04
C LEU A 217 0.67 15.10 10.96
N LEU A 218 0.42 13.91 10.40
CA LEU A 218 0.17 12.71 11.19
C LEU A 218 1.45 12.14 11.83
N THR A 219 2.60 12.49 11.31
CA THR A 219 3.90 11.96 11.76
C THR A 219 4.80 13.02 12.38
N SER A 220 4.47 14.30 12.26
CA SER A 220 5.25 15.41 12.80
C SER A 220 4.71 15.84 14.18
N GLU A 221 5.62 16.40 14.98
CA GLU A 221 5.27 16.99 16.29
C GLU A 221 5.00 18.51 16.18
N VAL A 222 4.64 18.95 14.96
CA VAL A 222 4.38 20.36 14.70
C VAL A 222 3.09 20.81 15.37
N THR A 223 3.09 22.02 15.91
CA THR A 223 1.90 22.70 16.42
C THR A 223 1.47 23.84 15.50
N ILE A 224 0.18 23.98 15.29
CA ILE A 224 -0.44 25.06 14.49
C ILE A 224 -1.38 25.81 15.42
N GLY A 225 -0.99 27.03 15.81
CA GLY A 225 -1.63 27.73 16.92
C GLY A 225 -1.50 26.96 18.23
N ASN A 226 -2.60 26.61 18.86
CA ASN A 226 -2.63 25.85 20.12
C ASN A 226 -3.00 24.36 19.92
N GLN A 227 -2.94 23.85 18.69
CA GLN A 227 -3.34 22.48 18.33
C GLN A 227 -2.15 21.71 17.77
N THR A 228 -2.13 20.40 17.97
CA THR A 228 -1.21 19.53 17.24
C THR A 228 -1.56 19.55 15.76
N GLY A 229 -0.57 19.24 14.88
CA GLY A 229 -0.80 19.16 13.45
C GLY A 229 -1.96 18.24 13.08
N LYS A 230 -2.10 17.10 13.79
CA LYS A 230 -3.20 16.16 13.61
C LYS A 230 -4.56 16.77 13.97
N GLU A 231 -4.68 17.41 15.14
CA GLU A 231 -5.93 18.05 15.59
C GLU A 231 -6.37 19.14 14.62
N TRP A 232 -5.41 19.93 14.12
CA TRP A 232 -5.67 20.94 13.10
C TRP A 232 -6.18 20.30 11.80
N ALA A 233 -5.55 19.22 11.33
CA ALA A 233 -5.99 18.52 10.13
C ALA A 233 -7.40 17.95 10.27
N ASP A 234 -7.69 17.28 11.39
CA ASP A 234 -9.00 16.69 11.68
C ASP A 234 -10.09 17.78 11.71
N LYS A 235 -9.81 18.93 12.33
CA LYS A 235 -10.70 20.09 12.35
C LYS A 235 -10.99 20.61 10.94
N ILE A 236 -9.95 20.88 10.14
CA ILE A 236 -10.11 21.41 8.79
C ILE A 236 -10.88 20.43 7.90
N VAL A 237 -10.60 19.13 7.99
CA VAL A 237 -11.34 18.10 7.24
C VAL A 237 -12.81 18.06 7.64
N THR A 238 -13.12 18.21 8.93
CA THR A 238 -14.50 18.26 9.41
C THR A 238 -15.23 19.47 8.84
N GLU A 239 -14.64 20.65 8.94
CA GLU A 239 -15.22 21.88 8.37
C GLU A 239 -15.40 21.78 6.85
N LEU A 240 -14.42 21.23 6.11
CA LEU A 240 -14.53 21.01 4.66
C LEU A 240 -15.69 20.08 4.28
N LYS A 241 -15.93 19.02 5.06
CA LYS A 241 -17.03 18.08 4.82
C LYS A 241 -18.41 18.68 5.04
N GLU A 242 -18.51 19.71 5.87
CA GLU A 242 -19.74 20.43 6.14
C GLU A 242 -20.07 21.48 5.06
N MET A 243 -19.10 21.88 4.25
CA MET A 243 -19.28 22.87 3.18
C MET A 243 -19.99 22.25 1.96
N PRO A 244 -21.12 22.82 1.49
CA PRO A 244 -21.90 22.26 0.38
C PRO A 244 -21.18 22.33 -0.99
N ASN A 245 -20.18 23.20 -1.11
CA ASN A 245 -19.36 23.37 -2.31
C ASN A 245 -18.09 22.51 -2.30
N VAL A 246 -17.93 21.58 -1.33
CA VAL A 246 -16.72 20.75 -1.20
C VAL A 246 -17.04 19.27 -1.27
N VAL A 247 -16.22 18.53 -2.03
CA VAL A 247 -16.21 17.08 -2.06
C VAL A 247 -14.87 16.59 -1.51
N VAL A 248 -14.89 15.88 -0.38
CA VAL A 248 -13.69 15.32 0.26
C VAL A 248 -13.66 13.82 0.04
N LYS A 249 -12.60 13.32 -0.56
CA LYS A 249 -12.39 11.91 -0.90
C LYS A 249 -11.07 11.40 -0.35
N ASN A 250 -11.13 10.37 0.49
CA ASN A 250 -9.97 9.56 0.84
C ASN A 250 -9.94 8.26 0.01
N ARG A 251 -8.87 7.48 0.11
CA ARG A 251 -8.65 6.27 -0.70
C ARG A 251 -8.81 6.52 -2.20
N SER A 252 -8.44 7.74 -2.61
CA SER A 252 -8.75 8.30 -3.94
C SER A 252 -7.48 8.82 -4.58
N GLN A 253 -6.89 8.00 -5.43
CA GLN A 253 -5.62 8.29 -6.11
C GLN A 253 -5.88 8.94 -7.46
N ILE A 254 -5.31 10.12 -7.69
CA ILE A 254 -5.25 10.73 -9.01
C ILE A 254 -4.05 10.13 -9.75
N PHE A 255 -4.29 9.48 -10.87
CA PHE A 255 -3.26 8.78 -11.64
C PHE A 255 -3.14 9.23 -13.10
N GLY A 256 -4.01 10.12 -13.56
CA GLY A 256 -3.96 10.68 -14.90
C GLY A 256 -4.23 12.18 -14.90
N TYR A 257 -3.45 12.92 -15.69
CA TYR A 257 -3.63 14.34 -15.96
C TYR A 257 -3.51 14.56 -17.46
N TYR A 258 -4.61 14.96 -18.08
CA TYR A 258 -4.78 15.04 -19.53
C TYR A 258 -5.09 16.47 -19.96
N ASP A 259 -5.21 16.69 -21.27
CA ASP A 259 -5.48 17.99 -21.86
C ASP A 259 -6.72 18.66 -21.25
N HIS A 260 -6.67 20.00 -21.21
CA HIS A 260 -7.74 20.85 -20.68
C HIS A 260 -8.11 20.53 -19.22
N ASN A 261 -7.13 20.28 -18.38
CA ASN A 261 -7.30 19.95 -16.95
C ASN A 261 -8.33 18.84 -16.70
N MET A 262 -8.30 17.80 -17.53
CA MET A 262 -9.03 16.58 -17.26
C MET A 262 -8.15 15.63 -16.46
N LEU A 263 -8.61 15.26 -15.26
CA LEU A 263 -7.92 14.32 -14.41
C LEU A 263 -8.74 13.05 -14.23
N VAL A 264 -8.03 11.95 -14.01
CA VAL A 264 -8.65 10.65 -13.71
C VAL A 264 -8.21 10.21 -12.32
N MET A 265 -9.22 9.86 -11.51
CA MET A 265 -9.06 9.45 -10.12
C MET A 265 -9.67 8.07 -9.90
N SER A 266 -8.95 7.19 -9.22
CA SER A 266 -9.44 5.90 -8.76
C SER A 266 -9.78 5.96 -7.28
N GLU A 267 -11.05 5.80 -6.94
CA GLU A 267 -11.55 5.72 -5.56
C GLU A 267 -11.73 4.25 -5.17
N LYS A 268 -11.07 3.79 -4.10
CA LYS A 268 -11.33 2.48 -3.47
C LYS A 268 -12.57 2.60 -2.58
N VAL A 269 -13.73 2.11 -3.06
CA VAL A 269 -15.01 2.27 -2.35
C VAL A 269 -15.22 1.16 -1.32
N SER A 270 -15.02 -0.09 -1.70
CA SER A 270 -15.17 -1.25 -0.81
C SER A 270 -14.01 -2.25 -0.90
N ASP A 271 -12.95 -1.92 -1.61
CA ASP A 271 -11.74 -2.73 -1.78
C ASP A 271 -11.04 -3.06 -0.43
N HIS A 272 -11.22 -2.19 0.56
CA HIS A 272 -10.70 -2.33 1.93
C HIS A 272 -11.63 -3.10 2.88
N LEU A 273 -12.76 -3.62 2.40
CA LEU A 273 -13.75 -4.34 3.20
C LEU A 273 -13.70 -5.85 2.94
N PRO A 274 -14.09 -6.70 3.91
CA PRO A 274 -14.00 -8.15 3.80
C PRO A 274 -14.89 -8.73 2.70
N SER A 275 -16.02 -8.10 2.41
CA SER A 275 -16.89 -8.45 1.29
C SER A 275 -17.50 -7.21 0.70
N THR A 276 -17.66 -7.17 -0.62
CA THR A 276 -18.44 -6.14 -1.28
C THR A 276 -19.92 -6.37 -0.97
N LYS A 277 -20.61 -5.36 -0.47
CA LYS A 277 -22.07 -5.43 -0.42
C LYS A 277 -22.57 -5.51 -1.86
N LYS A 278 -23.54 -6.37 -2.14
CA LYS A 278 -24.06 -6.71 -3.47
C LYS A 278 -24.32 -5.52 -4.42
N TYR A 279 -24.48 -4.32 -3.89
CA TYR A 279 -24.79 -3.10 -4.65
C TYR A 279 -23.70 -2.02 -4.55
N HIS A 280 -22.61 -2.25 -3.82
CA HIS A 280 -21.50 -1.28 -3.73
C HIS A 280 -20.42 -1.64 -4.74
N PRO A 281 -19.86 -0.65 -5.46
CA PRO A 281 -18.73 -0.91 -6.34
C PRO A 281 -17.48 -1.20 -5.50
N ASN A 282 -16.59 -2.02 -6.05
CA ASN A 282 -15.25 -2.22 -5.47
C ASN A 282 -14.43 -0.94 -5.61
N LYS A 283 -14.38 -0.43 -6.82
CA LYS A 283 -13.69 0.81 -7.18
C LYS A 283 -14.59 1.68 -8.06
N ARG A 284 -14.30 2.97 -8.03
CA ARG A 284 -14.96 3.98 -8.85
C ARG A 284 -13.92 4.81 -9.58
N LEU A 285 -14.08 4.93 -10.88
CA LEU A 285 -13.25 5.76 -11.73
C LEU A 285 -13.96 7.11 -11.96
N TRP A 286 -13.28 8.19 -11.57
CA TRP A 286 -13.77 9.54 -11.74
C TRP A 286 -13.04 10.23 -12.88
N TYR A 287 -13.79 10.86 -13.77
CA TYR A 287 -13.29 11.78 -14.80
C TYR A 287 -13.63 13.20 -14.34
N ILE A 288 -12.62 13.93 -13.92
CA ILE A 288 -12.80 15.24 -13.29
C ILE A 288 -12.28 16.32 -14.23
N ARG A 289 -13.15 17.28 -14.59
CA ARG A 289 -12.73 18.47 -15.29
C ARG A 289 -12.60 19.61 -14.26
N ALA A 290 -11.37 20.08 -14.05
CA ALA A 290 -11.08 21.16 -13.13
C ALA A 290 -10.74 22.47 -13.88
N LYS A 291 -11.11 23.64 -13.35
CA LYS A 291 -10.58 24.91 -13.86
C LYS A 291 -9.11 25.04 -13.49
N GLU A 292 -8.81 24.78 -12.21
CA GLU A 292 -7.46 24.83 -11.66
C GLU A 292 -7.13 23.51 -10.94
N VAL A 293 -5.85 23.17 -10.92
CA VAL A 293 -5.34 21.95 -10.27
C VAL A 293 -4.20 22.32 -9.34
N LEU A 294 -4.31 21.94 -8.07
CA LEU A 294 -3.26 22.07 -7.09
C LEU A 294 -2.67 20.69 -6.76
N ILE A 295 -1.41 20.50 -7.09
CA ILE A 295 -0.66 19.28 -6.77
C ILE A 295 0.03 19.48 -5.42
N SER A 296 -0.50 18.84 -4.38
CA SER A 296 -0.01 18.84 -2.99
C SER A 296 0.37 17.44 -2.50
N SER A 297 0.87 16.61 -3.41
CA SER A 297 1.18 15.19 -3.19
C SER A 297 2.38 14.93 -2.27
N GLY A 298 3.06 15.98 -1.79
CA GLY A 298 4.23 15.85 -0.94
C GLY A 298 5.47 15.37 -1.70
N SER A 299 6.31 14.62 -0.99
CA SER A 299 7.57 14.09 -1.54
C SER A 299 7.84 12.68 -1.04
N ILE A 300 8.55 11.90 -1.86
CA ILE A 300 9.05 10.57 -1.51
C ILE A 300 10.50 10.71 -1.07
N GLU A 301 10.87 10.06 0.03
CA GLU A 301 12.25 10.02 0.51
C GLU A 301 13.13 9.28 -0.50
N ARG A 302 14.25 9.91 -0.87
CA ARG A 302 15.21 9.31 -1.78
C ARG A 302 16.06 8.27 -1.05
N PRO A 303 16.08 6.99 -1.50
CA PRO A 303 16.91 5.95 -0.91
C PRO A 303 18.40 6.27 -1.02
N ILE A 304 19.14 6.00 0.04
CA ILE A 304 20.60 6.05 0.03
C ILE A 304 21.13 4.73 -0.54
N VAL A 305 22.09 4.82 -1.48
CA VAL A 305 22.69 3.64 -2.12
C VAL A 305 23.93 3.21 -1.35
N PHE A 306 23.89 1.98 -0.81
CA PHE A 306 25.03 1.33 -0.15
C PHE A 306 24.92 -0.20 -0.30
N GLY A 307 25.97 -0.92 0.02
CA GLY A 307 25.96 -2.39 -0.10
C GLY A 307 24.90 -3.03 0.81
N ASN A 308 24.09 -3.92 0.26
CA ASN A 308 22.99 -4.61 0.96
C ASN A 308 21.86 -3.72 1.48
N ASN A 309 21.67 -2.53 0.91
CA ASN A 309 20.56 -1.64 1.26
C ASN A 309 19.16 -2.23 0.96
N ASP A 310 19.10 -3.41 0.39
CA ASP A 310 17.89 -4.12 0.00
C ASP A 310 17.52 -5.28 0.95
N THR A 311 18.26 -5.45 2.04
CA THR A 311 18.00 -6.54 3.00
C THR A 311 16.89 -6.16 3.99
N PRO A 312 16.14 -7.16 4.54
CA PRO A 312 15.19 -6.90 5.62
C PRO A 312 15.86 -6.17 6.81
N GLY A 313 15.17 -5.16 7.35
CA GLY A 313 15.69 -4.29 8.40
C GLY A 313 16.25 -2.96 7.90
N VAL A 314 16.58 -2.84 6.60
CA VAL A 314 16.88 -1.53 5.99
C VAL A 314 15.58 -0.89 5.55
N MET A 315 15.33 0.34 6.01
CA MET A 315 14.06 1.05 5.81
C MET A 315 14.31 2.55 5.65
N LEU A 316 13.41 3.23 4.92
CA LEU A 316 13.38 4.69 4.86
C LEU A 316 13.06 5.28 6.23
N SER A 317 13.63 6.41 6.57
CA SER A 317 13.39 7.08 7.86
C SER A 317 11.94 7.58 7.96
N SER A 318 11.38 8.04 6.85
CA SER A 318 9.96 8.41 6.74
C SER A 318 9.03 7.23 7.02
N ALA A 319 9.37 6.04 6.52
CA ALA A 319 8.61 4.82 6.76
C ALA A 319 8.66 4.40 8.24
N ALA A 320 9.85 4.39 8.85
CA ALA A 320 10.00 4.07 10.27
C ALA A 320 9.15 5.01 11.15
N LYS A 321 9.16 6.30 10.81
CA LYS A 321 8.35 7.32 11.48
C LYS A 321 6.84 7.10 11.29
N GLU A 322 6.40 6.72 10.09
CA GLU A 322 5.00 6.40 9.82
C GLU A 322 4.56 5.13 10.56
N TYR A 323 5.35 4.05 10.55
CA TYR A 323 5.05 2.85 11.35
C TYR A 323 4.92 3.16 12.83
N LEU A 324 5.79 4.00 13.37
CA LEU A 324 5.74 4.39 14.78
C LEU A 324 4.51 5.26 15.09
N LYS A 325 4.34 6.38 14.39
CA LYS A 325 3.36 7.43 14.74
C LYS A 325 1.94 7.10 14.27
N VAL A 326 1.78 6.48 13.09
CA VAL A 326 0.45 6.16 12.55
C VAL A 326 -0.02 4.77 13.01
N TYR A 327 0.87 3.80 13.01
CA TYR A 327 0.48 2.42 13.32
C TYR A 327 0.87 1.97 14.73
N GLY A 328 1.71 2.71 15.44
CA GLY A 328 2.20 2.34 16.77
C GLY A 328 3.07 1.07 16.75
N VAL A 329 3.91 0.91 15.73
CA VAL A 329 4.73 -0.29 15.49
C VAL A 329 6.21 0.07 15.55
N LEU A 330 6.97 -0.68 16.35
CA LEU A 330 8.43 -0.65 16.32
C LEU A 330 8.93 -1.44 15.12
N VAL A 331 9.92 -0.90 14.41
CA VAL A 331 10.46 -1.49 13.18
C VAL A 331 11.79 -2.23 13.38
N GLY A 332 12.33 -2.19 14.60
CA GLY A 332 13.57 -2.86 15.01
C GLY A 332 13.88 -2.62 16.47
#